data_6f3d45d92a26a926a3b52d567c6b13e7
#
_entry.id   6f3d45d92a26a926a3b52d567c6b13e7
#
_cell.length_a   1.000
_cell.length_b   1.000
_cell.length_c   1.000
_cell.angle_alpha   90.00
_cell.angle_beta   90.00
_cell.angle_gamma   90.00
#
_symmetry.space_group_name_H-M   'P 1'
#
loop_
_entity.id
_entity.type
_entity.pdbx_description
1 polymer ?
#
loop_
_entity_poly.entity_id
_entity_poly.type
_entity_poly.pdbx_seq_one_letter_code
_entity_poly.pdbx_strand_id
1 'polypeptide(L)'
;MNKKINTMKKITAIILSGMMLLASSCSKQLDINNNPNAATSATPELILPQALNYTANVLNSFNTYGAQVGGYAANAGGYGGFGTAFTYNFASGDYGGLFTSSYDLLEDYQSIINQSQGNPVYNNYNAIGKIMKALHFQLLVDTYNDVPYSQALKGASTLSPKYDAAADIYKDLAVQLDSAIALINAGTNVVGLMTPSSTQDGLFGGNMTNWKKFANTLKLRIIVRANGKATFANSTFSSDGFLTTDAMINPGYTRDNGKQNPQWNTWGWSYTGAAGNKAWMPTTFALTFYNGVKINDNGRGKAVYYQYPSTPTNQLGQETNATVTIASSPEGTFWYASTNRTGTAAGNAQGVLKGPNAGLPVITAAESYFLQAEAAVKGIITASDATLFNNGIVASYKYLYALPDGSYGATLSNPTADAATYLTANATSPLVNYALNTTTASKLEAIITQKWVALNFVNSDQSWNDYRRTGYPKIVSTAGATGAQTFASKYSESTRPDKLPTRILYPPSEGSYNSSNVPKGISPFTSLIFWAQ
;
A
#
# COMPACT_ATOMS: atom_id res chain seq x y z
N MET A 1 78.86 34.38 -27.08
CA MET A 1 78.00 33.21 -26.73
C MET A 1 77.16 33.49 -25.47
N ASN A 2 77.69 34.15 -24.43
CA ASN A 2 76.93 34.37 -23.19
C ASN A 2 75.73 35.32 -23.24
N LYS A 3 75.62 36.26 -24.19
CA LYS A 3 74.46 37.15 -24.34
C LYS A 3 73.20 36.45 -24.87
N LYS A 4 73.33 35.47 -25.79
CA LYS A 4 72.23 34.67 -26.32
C LYS A 4 71.65 33.73 -25.28
N ILE A 5 72.48 33.17 -24.39
CA ILE A 5 72.04 32.24 -23.35
C ILE A 5 71.19 32.98 -22.29
N ASN A 6 71.55 34.21 -21.93
CA ASN A 6 70.78 35.01 -21.00
C ASN A 6 69.46 35.50 -21.54
N THR A 7 69.35 35.74 -22.81
CA THR A 7 68.09 36.13 -23.48
C THR A 7 67.16 34.94 -23.53
N MET A 8 67.66 33.75 -23.88
CA MET A 8 66.81 32.51 -23.86
C MET A 8 66.31 32.17 -22.46
N LYS A 9 67.15 32.29 -21.42
CA LYS A 9 66.67 32.04 -20.04
C LYS A 9 65.60 33.03 -19.59
N LYS A 10 65.64 34.29 -20.00
CA LYS A 10 64.60 35.28 -19.72
C LYS A 10 63.32 35.01 -20.47
N ILE A 11 63.40 34.57 -21.72
CA ILE A 11 62.22 34.19 -22.49
C ILE A 11 61.55 32.94 -21.93
N THR A 12 62.34 31.92 -21.54
CA THR A 12 61.81 30.70 -20.91
C THR A 12 61.12 30.99 -19.54
N ALA A 13 61.71 31.90 -18.73
CA ALA A 13 61.12 32.32 -17.45
C ALA A 13 59.80 33.08 -17.65
N ILE A 14 59.69 33.93 -18.68
CA ILE A 14 58.44 34.65 -18.99
C ILE A 14 57.36 33.71 -19.52
N ILE A 15 57.71 32.71 -20.32
CA ILE A 15 56.79 31.70 -20.81
C ILE A 15 56.30 30.80 -19.65
N LEU A 16 57.18 30.39 -18.73
CA LEU A 16 56.79 29.60 -17.57
C LEU A 16 55.88 30.40 -16.59
N SER A 17 56.17 31.69 -16.37
CA SER A 17 55.29 32.57 -15.56
C SER A 17 53.93 32.79 -16.23
N GLY A 18 53.89 32.92 -17.56
CA GLY A 18 52.62 33.02 -18.32
C GLY A 18 51.78 31.74 -18.23
N MET A 19 52.39 30.56 -18.29
CA MET A 19 51.71 29.28 -18.09
C MET A 19 51.19 29.08 -16.67
N MET A 20 51.88 29.52 -15.64
CA MET A 20 51.38 29.46 -14.25
C MET A 20 50.20 30.39 -13.99
N LEU A 21 50.11 31.54 -14.65
CA LEU A 21 48.98 32.45 -14.54
C LEU A 21 47.75 31.97 -15.28
N LEU A 22 47.92 31.14 -16.33
CA LEU A 22 46.78 30.52 -17.06
C LEU A 22 46.23 29.30 -16.30
N ALA A 23 47.02 28.62 -15.48
CA ALA A 23 46.57 27.47 -14.69
C ALA A 23 45.74 27.86 -13.46
N SER A 24 45.85 29.09 -12.95
CA SER A 24 45.05 29.57 -11.81
C SER A 24 43.71 30.18 -12.19
N SER A 25 43.45 30.41 -13.47
CA SER A 25 42.17 31.00 -13.95
C SER A 25 41.08 29.99 -14.18
N CYS A 26 41.39 28.69 -14.23
CA CYS A 26 40.35 27.67 -14.59
C CYS A 26 39.70 26.96 -13.40
N SER A 27 40.15 27.19 -12.15
CA SER A 27 39.58 26.47 -11.00
C SER A 27 38.15 26.88 -10.64
N LYS A 28 37.71 28.07 -10.99
CA LYS A 28 36.33 28.54 -10.75
C LYS A 28 35.36 28.23 -11.88
N GLN A 29 35.84 27.90 -13.10
CA GLN A 29 34.99 27.58 -14.25
C GLN A 29 34.87 26.06 -14.49
N LEU A 30 35.61 25.22 -13.76
CA LEU A 30 35.51 23.77 -13.79
C LEU A 30 34.62 23.20 -12.72
N ASP A 31 33.98 24.02 -11.90
CA ASP A 31 32.98 23.60 -10.94
C ASP A 31 31.58 23.53 -11.63
N ILE A 32 31.54 22.79 -12.77
CA ILE A 32 30.33 22.52 -13.54
C ILE A 32 29.39 21.57 -12.78
N ASN A 33 29.84 21.01 -11.65
CA ASN A 33 29.04 20.12 -10.83
C ASN A 33 28.14 20.88 -9.83
N ASN A 34 28.32 22.16 -9.67
CA ASN A 34 27.43 23.03 -8.92
C ASN A 34 26.74 24.00 -9.86
N ASN A 35 25.58 23.62 -10.38
CA ASN A 35 24.70 24.57 -11.04
C ASN A 35 24.15 25.55 -10.00
N PRO A 36 24.58 26.84 -9.96
CA PRO A 36 24.11 27.79 -8.96
C PRO A 36 22.62 28.10 -9.06
N ASN A 37 21.96 27.66 -10.17
CA ASN A 37 20.53 27.78 -10.40
C ASN A 37 19.78 26.47 -10.13
N ALA A 38 20.48 25.37 -9.81
CA ALA A 38 19.84 24.16 -9.34
C ALA A 38 19.72 24.25 -7.82
N ALA A 39 18.52 24.06 -7.29
CA ALA A 39 18.31 23.89 -5.88
C ALA A 39 19.16 22.70 -5.40
N THR A 40 20.16 22.94 -4.56
CA THR A 40 21.07 21.91 -4.04
C THR A 40 20.39 21.03 -2.98
N SER A 41 19.22 21.43 -2.50
CA SER A 41 18.31 20.65 -1.64
C SER A 41 16.89 21.18 -1.80
N ALA A 42 15.93 20.27 -1.95
CA ALA A 42 14.51 20.61 -1.87
C ALA A 42 14.10 20.68 -0.40
N THR A 43 13.31 21.68 0.00
CA THR A 43 12.79 21.80 1.38
C THR A 43 11.68 20.76 1.66
N PRO A 44 11.36 20.48 2.93
CA PRO A 44 10.27 19.55 3.28
C PRO A 44 8.95 19.87 2.58
N GLU A 45 8.65 21.15 2.35
CA GLU A 45 7.44 21.62 1.66
C GLU A 45 7.40 21.21 0.19
N LEU A 46 8.53 21.08 -0.45
CA LEU A 46 8.64 20.67 -1.84
C LEU A 46 8.71 19.15 -2.00
N ILE A 47 9.26 18.44 -1.01
CA ILE A 47 9.42 16.98 -1.04
C ILE A 47 8.08 16.28 -0.72
N LEU A 48 7.34 16.75 0.28
CA LEU A 48 6.16 16.06 0.79
C LEU A 48 5.08 15.78 -0.26
N PRO A 49 4.67 16.72 -1.14
CA PRO A 49 3.66 16.45 -2.17
C PRO A 49 4.09 15.32 -3.11
N GLN A 50 5.35 15.33 -3.53
CA GLN A 50 5.93 14.30 -4.38
C GLN A 50 5.97 12.94 -3.67
N ALA A 51 6.43 12.90 -2.42
CA ALA A 51 6.49 11.69 -1.61
C ALA A 51 5.10 11.08 -1.38
N LEU A 52 4.08 11.90 -1.10
CA LEU A 52 2.69 11.42 -0.98
C LEU A 52 2.16 10.87 -2.30
N ASN A 53 2.41 11.54 -3.43
CA ASN A 53 2.00 11.03 -4.73
C ASN A 53 2.72 9.71 -5.08
N TYR A 54 4.01 9.60 -4.76
CA TYR A 54 4.74 8.35 -4.98
C TYR A 54 4.26 7.25 -4.03
N THR A 55 3.88 7.58 -2.79
CA THR A 55 3.19 6.65 -1.88
C THR A 55 1.98 6.01 -2.54
N ALA A 56 1.13 6.77 -3.23
CA ALA A 56 -0.04 6.23 -3.91
C ALA A 56 0.33 5.19 -4.99
N ASN A 57 1.40 5.42 -5.76
CA ASN A 57 1.89 4.44 -6.73
C ASN A 57 2.41 3.16 -6.07
N VAL A 58 3.18 3.29 -4.99
CA VAL A 58 3.70 2.15 -4.23
C VAL A 58 2.56 1.34 -3.63
N LEU A 59 1.58 1.98 -3.00
CA LEU A 59 0.40 1.32 -2.43
C LEU A 59 -0.44 0.60 -3.49
N ASN A 60 -0.62 1.19 -4.68
CA ASN A 60 -1.29 0.51 -5.79
C ASN A 60 -0.55 -0.78 -6.23
N SER A 61 0.79 -0.78 -6.19
CA SER A 61 1.59 -1.96 -6.48
C SER A 61 1.41 -3.05 -5.41
N PHE A 62 1.39 -2.69 -4.12
CA PHE A 62 1.07 -3.62 -3.04
C PHE A 62 -0.36 -4.16 -3.13
N ASN A 63 -1.35 -3.30 -3.45
CA ASN A 63 -2.73 -3.73 -3.66
C ASN A 63 -2.84 -4.73 -4.81
N THR A 64 -2.13 -4.49 -5.92
CA THR A 64 -2.07 -5.41 -7.06
C THR A 64 -1.48 -6.77 -6.66
N TYR A 65 -0.33 -6.77 -5.99
CA TYR A 65 0.26 -8.00 -5.43
C TYR A 65 -0.71 -8.73 -4.51
N GLY A 66 -1.28 -8.00 -3.55
CA GLY A 66 -2.26 -8.54 -2.60
C GLY A 66 -3.50 -9.12 -3.28
N ALA A 67 -4.01 -8.50 -4.35
CA ALA A 67 -5.14 -9.02 -5.11
C ALA A 67 -4.83 -10.36 -5.78
N GLN A 68 -3.60 -10.52 -6.28
CA GLN A 68 -3.16 -11.73 -6.98
C GLN A 68 -2.91 -12.91 -6.02
N VAL A 69 -2.40 -12.67 -4.83
CA VAL A 69 -2.10 -13.74 -3.85
C VAL A 69 -3.16 -13.90 -2.77
N GLY A 70 -3.93 -12.86 -2.50
CA GLY A 70 -4.92 -12.80 -1.41
C GLY A 70 -6.32 -13.29 -1.77
N GLY A 71 -6.49 -13.86 -2.95
CA GLY A 71 -7.73 -14.54 -3.33
C GLY A 71 -8.75 -13.70 -4.06
N TYR A 72 -8.38 -12.52 -4.58
CA TYR A 72 -9.31 -11.66 -5.32
C TYR A 72 -9.18 -11.77 -6.83
N ALA A 73 -7.95 -11.92 -7.35
CA ALA A 73 -7.67 -11.93 -8.77
C ALA A 73 -7.18 -13.29 -9.26
N ALA A 74 -7.70 -13.71 -10.40
CA ALA A 74 -7.27 -14.87 -11.16
C ALA A 74 -6.96 -14.48 -12.60
N ASN A 75 -6.27 -15.35 -13.34
CA ASN A 75 -6.01 -15.13 -14.75
C ASN A 75 -7.31 -15.21 -15.56
N ALA A 76 -7.45 -14.30 -16.49
CA ALA A 76 -8.48 -14.39 -17.53
C ALA A 76 -8.03 -15.38 -18.62
N GLY A 77 -8.96 -16.07 -19.28
CA GLY A 77 -8.67 -16.97 -20.40
C GLY A 77 -8.11 -16.21 -21.61
N GLY A 78 -7.29 -16.89 -22.42
CA GLY A 78 -6.73 -16.32 -23.65
C GLY A 78 -5.49 -15.42 -23.47
N TYR A 79 -5.00 -15.24 -22.24
CA TYR A 79 -3.74 -14.56 -21.93
C TYR A 79 -2.72 -15.54 -21.37
N GLY A 80 -1.47 -15.42 -21.80
CA GLY A 80 -0.32 -16.17 -21.29
C GLY A 80 0.55 -15.31 -20.38
N GLY A 81 1.69 -15.86 -19.94
CA GLY A 81 2.73 -15.11 -19.22
C GLY A 81 2.54 -14.98 -17.72
N PHE A 82 1.69 -15.80 -17.11
CA PHE A 82 1.48 -15.77 -15.65
C PHE A 82 2.60 -16.48 -14.85
N GLY A 83 3.35 -17.40 -15.49
CA GLY A 83 4.57 -18.00 -14.94
C GLY A 83 4.46 -18.42 -13.47
N THR A 84 5.32 -17.84 -12.65
CA THR A 84 5.42 -18.10 -11.21
C THR A 84 4.18 -17.70 -10.41
N ALA A 85 3.29 -16.85 -10.95
CA ALA A 85 2.01 -16.55 -10.31
C ALA A 85 1.10 -17.79 -10.22
N PHE A 86 1.21 -18.74 -11.15
CA PHE A 86 0.45 -19.99 -11.07
C PHE A 86 1.04 -20.99 -10.08
N THR A 87 2.35 -21.13 -10.06
CA THR A 87 3.03 -22.10 -9.21
C THR A 87 3.27 -21.59 -7.80
N TYR A 88 3.22 -20.29 -7.60
CA TYR A 88 3.70 -19.59 -6.40
C TYR A 88 5.19 -19.82 -6.10
N ASN A 89 5.92 -20.45 -7.00
CA ASN A 89 7.37 -20.64 -6.87
C ASN A 89 8.10 -19.39 -7.35
N PHE A 90 7.92 -18.32 -6.58
CA PHE A 90 8.43 -17.00 -6.91
C PHE A 90 9.95 -16.98 -7.04
N ALA A 91 10.43 -16.40 -8.13
CA ALA A 91 11.83 -16.04 -8.32
C ALA A 91 12.14 -14.68 -7.68
N SER A 92 13.41 -14.38 -7.50
CA SER A 92 13.85 -13.08 -6.91
C SER A 92 13.47 -11.86 -7.75
N GLY A 93 13.17 -12.04 -9.06
CA GLY A 93 12.67 -10.97 -9.91
C GLY A 93 11.18 -10.66 -9.74
N ASP A 94 10.40 -11.61 -9.18
CA ASP A 94 8.97 -11.46 -9.04
C ASP A 94 8.64 -10.41 -7.97
N TYR A 95 7.83 -9.42 -8.34
CA TYR A 95 7.44 -8.31 -7.46
C TYR A 95 8.61 -7.51 -6.85
N GLY A 96 9.83 -7.60 -7.40
CA GLY A 96 11.01 -6.91 -6.88
C GLY A 96 10.84 -5.40 -6.74
N GLY A 97 10.00 -4.79 -7.57
CA GLY A 97 9.62 -3.38 -7.48
C GLY A 97 8.97 -2.98 -6.15
N LEU A 98 8.32 -3.89 -5.42
CA LEU A 98 7.76 -3.59 -4.09
C LEU A 98 8.86 -3.23 -3.08
N PHE A 99 10.02 -3.86 -3.19
CA PHE A 99 11.19 -3.54 -2.35
C PHE A 99 11.85 -2.24 -2.81
N THR A 100 12.27 -2.17 -4.07
CA THR A 100 13.07 -1.06 -4.58
C THR A 100 12.31 0.26 -4.54
N SER A 101 11.07 0.30 -5.03
CA SER A 101 10.26 1.53 -5.00
C SER A 101 9.92 1.97 -3.56
N SER A 102 9.82 1.05 -2.61
CA SER A 102 9.63 1.43 -1.19
C SER A 102 10.87 2.10 -0.63
N TYR A 103 12.08 1.61 -0.93
CA TYR A 103 13.31 2.25 -0.45
C TYR A 103 13.57 3.58 -1.13
N ASP A 104 13.32 3.70 -2.45
CA ASP A 104 13.40 4.98 -3.16
C ASP A 104 12.49 6.04 -2.51
N LEU A 105 11.26 5.67 -2.19
CA LEU A 105 10.32 6.55 -1.50
C LEU A 105 10.73 6.85 -0.04
N LEU A 106 11.28 5.87 0.65
CA LEU A 106 11.75 6.05 2.04
C LEU A 106 12.88 7.07 2.15
N GLU A 107 13.72 7.25 1.11
CA GLU A 107 14.72 8.32 1.04
C GLU A 107 14.07 9.71 1.06
N ASP A 108 12.94 9.91 0.38
CA ASP A 108 12.21 11.18 0.41
C ASP A 108 11.72 11.50 1.83
N TYR A 109 11.10 10.53 2.52
CA TYR A 109 10.65 10.73 3.90
C TYR A 109 11.81 10.89 4.88
N GLN A 110 12.94 10.20 4.67
CA GLN A 110 14.14 10.39 5.47
C GLN A 110 14.72 11.78 5.26
N SER A 111 14.72 12.30 4.03
CA SER A 111 15.15 13.66 3.71
C SER A 111 14.29 14.70 4.43
N ILE A 112 12.96 14.53 4.45
CA ILE A 112 12.04 15.38 5.23
C ILE A 112 12.42 15.38 6.71
N ILE A 113 12.66 14.19 7.30
CA ILE A 113 13.04 14.06 8.71
C ILE A 113 14.37 14.77 8.98
N ASN A 114 15.38 14.53 8.15
CA ASN A 114 16.73 15.10 8.33
C ASN A 114 16.70 16.63 8.29
N GLN A 115 15.94 17.21 7.37
CA GLN A 115 15.86 18.66 7.21
C GLN A 115 14.97 19.33 8.27
N SER A 116 14.06 18.61 8.87
CA SER A 116 13.14 19.12 9.89
C SER A 116 13.61 18.85 11.32
N GLN A 117 14.60 17.99 11.51
CA GLN A 117 15.10 17.62 12.84
C GLN A 117 15.70 18.80 13.57
N GLY A 118 15.27 18.99 14.84
CA GLY A 118 15.79 20.07 15.70
C GLY A 118 15.22 21.46 15.39
N ASN A 119 14.34 21.58 14.41
CA ASN A 119 13.67 22.85 14.08
C ASN A 119 12.17 22.76 14.45
N PRO A 120 11.72 23.40 15.54
CA PRO A 120 10.33 23.34 16.00
C PRO A 120 9.29 23.79 14.95
N VAL A 121 9.66 24.67 14.05
CA VAL A 121 8.80 25.17 12.96
C VAL A 121 8.40 24.02 12.00
N TYR A 122 9.26 23.00 11.89
CA TYR A 122 9.06 21.84 11.03
C TYR A 122 8.62 20.58 11.78
N ASN A 123 8.20 20.66 13.05
CA ASN A 123 7.79 19.50 13.83
C ASN A 123 6.72 18.64 13.13
N ASN A 124 5.76 19.27 12.46
CA ASN A 124 4.70 18.56 11.76
C ASN A 124 5.23 17.80 10.52
N TYR A 125 6.18 18.39 9.77
CA TYR A 125 6.84 17.68 8.67
C TYR A 125 7.65 16.48 9.16
N ASN A 126 8.39 16.64 10.27
CA ASN A 126 9.12 15.55 10.89
C ASN A 126 8.17 14.43 11.31
N ALA A 127 7.05 14.79 11.93
CA ALA A 127 6.02 13.85 12.35
C ALA A 127 5.43 13.09 11.15
N ILE A 128 5.04 13.79 10.08
CA ILE A 128 4.54 13.18 8.84
C ILE A 128 5.59 12.23 8.25
N GLY A 129 6.84 12.66 8.15
CA GLY A 129 7.94 11.81 7.68
C GLY A 129 8.08 10.51 8.50
N LYS A 130 8.01 10.59 9.84
CA LYS A 130 8.05 9.41 10.73
C LYS A 130 6.85 8.50 10.54
N ILE A 131 5.64 9.04 10.42
CA ILE A 131 4.40 8.27 10.21
C ILE A 131 4.47 7.52 8.88
N MET A 132 4.85 8.20 7.82
CA MET A 132 4.92 7.60 6.49
C MET A 132 6.08 6.59 6.37
N LYS A 133 7.22 6.83 7.01
CA LYS A 133 8.27 5.82 7.15
C LYS A 133 7.76 4.57 7.87
N ALA A 134 7.00 4.73 8.95
CA ALA A 134 6.43 3.60 9.67
C ALA A 134 5.47 2.79 8.80
N LEU A 135 4.63 3.44 7.99
CA LEU A 135 3.75 2.80 7.02
C LEU A 135 4.55 1.93 6.03
N HIS A 136 5.57 2.50 5.38
CA HIS A 136 6.32 1.80 4.33
C HIS A 136 7.23 0.70 4.88
N PHE A 137 7.86 0.89 6.04
CA PHE A 137 8.62 -0.19 6.68
C PHE A 137 7.71 -1.31 7.17
N GLN A 138 6.49 -1.03 7.63
CA GLN A 138 5.52 -2.08 7.92
C GLN A 138 5.21 -2.92 6.66
N LEU A 139 4.95 -2.29 5.51
CA LEU A 139 4.71 -2.98 4.25
C LEU A 139 5.89 -3.86 3.83
N LEU A 140 7.12 -3.35 3.98
CA LEU A 140 8.34 -4.11 3.70
C LEU A 140 8.47 -5.33 4.62
N VAL A 141 8.31 -5.15 5.92
CA VAL A 141 8.37 -6.25 6.91
C VAL A 141 7.28 -7.27 6.65
N ASP A 142 6.05 -6.83 6.38
CA ASP A 142 4.92 -7.71 6.08
C ASP A 142 5.13 -8.56 4.81
N THR A 143 6.00 -8.10 3.92
CA THR A 143 6.26 -8.76 2.64
C THR A 143 7.54 -9.59 2.66
N TYR A 144 8.59 -9.10 3.32
CA TYR A 144 9.94 -9.66 3.26
C TYR A 144 10.49 -10.18 4.59
N ASN A 145 9.79 -10.00 5.73
CA ASN A 145 10.26 -10.26 7.09
C ASN A 145 11.41 -9.31 7.49
N ASP A 146 12.63 -9.81 7.64
CA ASP A 146 13.79 -8.98 7.96
C ASP A 146 14.15 -8.09 6.77
N VAL A 147 14.47 -6.82 7.04
CA VAL A 147 14.84 -5.83 6.01
C VAL A 147 15.88 -4.86 6.56
N PRO A 148 16.69 -4.22 5.72
CA PRO A 148 17.55 -3.13 6.17
C PRO A 148 16.72 -2.00 6.77
N TYR A 149 16.97 -1.65 8.05
CA TYR A 149 16.22 -0.62 8.78
C TYR A 149 17.11 0.37 9.49
N SER A 150 17.83 -0.08 10.53
CA SER A 150 18.64 0.81 11.40
C SER A 150 19.84 1.44 10.69
N GLN A 151 20.35 0.77 9.68
CA GLN A 151 21.46 1.22 8.85
C GLN A 151 21.05 1.69 7.46
N ALA A 152 19.78 1.56 7.08
CA ALA A 152 19.27 2.05 5.81
C ALA A 152 19.16 3.57 5.77
N LEU A 153 19.04 4.14 4.56
CA LEU A 153 18.77 5.56 4.30
C LEU A 153 19.86 6.51 4.86
N LYS A 154 21.12 6.05 4.87
CA LYS A 154 22.28 6.81 5.34
C LYS A 154 23.20 7.25 4.20
N GLY A 155 22.74 7.10 2.96
CA GLY A 155 23.50 7.46 1.76
C GLY A 155 24.87 6.76 1.70
N ALA A 156 25.88 7.48 1.26
CA ALA A 156 27.24 6.94 1.05
C ALA A 156 27.92 6.41 2.32
N SER A 157 27.41 6.74 3.52
CA SER A 157 28.01 6.25 4.77
C SER A 157 27.75 4.78 5.04
N THR A 158 26.73 4.16 4.38
CA THR A 158 26.41 2.75 4.56
C THR A 158 25.83 2.18 3.25
N LEU A 159 26.72 1.70 2.39
CA LEU A 159 26.35 1.14 1.08
C LEU A 159 25.81 -0.30 1.15
N SER A 160 26.11 -1.02 2.22
CA SER A 160 25.69 -2.41 2.45
C SER A 160 25.08 -2.54 3.86
N PRO A 161 23.83 -2.08 4.05
CA PRO A 161 23.20 -2.05 5.36
C PRO A 161 22.86 -3.46 5.85
N LYS A 162 22.93 -3.67 7.17
CA LYS A 162 22.48 -4.91 7.81
C LYS A 162 20.98 -5.04 7.72
N TYR A 163 20.52 -6.29 7.70
CA TYR A 163 19.13 -6.65 7.89
C TYR A 163 18.81 -6.69 9.37
N ASP A 164 17.79 -5.97 9.77
CA ASP A 164 17.30 -5.96 11.15
C ASP A 164 16.16 -6.98 11.31
N ALA A 165 16.06 -7.56 12.50
CA ALA A 165 15.00 -8.53 12.78
C ALA A 165 13.61 -7.87 12.71
N ALA A 166 12.69 -8.50 11.98
CA ALA A 166 11.34 -8.00 11.72
C ALA A 166 10.58 -7.59 13.00
N ALA A 167 10.69 -8.40 14.07
CA ALA A 167 10.04 -8.09 15.34
C ALA A 167 10.61 -6.84 16.03
N ASP A 168 11.91 -6.58 15.89
CA ASP A 168 12.55 -5.39 16.47
C ASP A 168 12.21 -4.14 15.65
N ILE A 169 12.12 -4.26 14.33
CA ILE A 169 11.60 -3.18 13.48
C ILE A 169 10.20 -2.81 13.94
N TYR A 170 9.28 -3.77 14.10
CA TYR A 170 7.90 -3.52 14.54
C TYR A 170 7.83 -2.79 15.88
N LYS A 171 8.71 -3.14 16.83
CA LYS A 171 8.79 -2.44 18.13
C LYS A 171 9.18 -0.98 17.95
N ASP A 172 10.19 -0.71 17.12
CA ASP A 172 10.64 0.67 16.87
C ASP A 172 9.63 1.48 16.07
N LEU A 173 8.93 0.88 15.10
CA LEU A 173 7.86 1.58 14.37
C LEU A 173 6.79 2.14 15.32
N ALA A 174 6.40 1.39 16.35
CA ALA A 174 5.46 1.88 17.36
C ALA A 174 6.02 3.07 18.15
N VAL A 175 7.32 3.05 18.50
CA VAL A 175 8.01 4.17 19.15
C VAL A 175 8.08 5.40 18.24
N GLN A 176 8.35 5.21 16.94
CA GLN A 176 8.38 6.31 15.97
C GLN A 176 7.00 6.97 15.80
N LEU A 177 5.92 6.19 15.84
CA LEU A 177 4.55 6.72 15.80
C LEU A 177 4.20 7.52 17.07
N ASP A 178 4.59 7.06 18.26
CA ASP A 178 4.44 7.83 19.48
C ASP A 178 5.25 9.13 19.46
N SER A 179 6.49 9.06 18.95
CA SER A 179 7.34 10.24 18.74
C SER A 179 6.71 11.24 17.76
N ALA A 180 6.08 10.76 16.70
CA ALA A 180 5.40 11.62 15.73
C ALA A 180 4.21 12.35 16.37
N ILE A 181 3.38 11.66 17.15
CA ILE A 181 2.28 12.28 17.91
C ILE A 181 2.80 13.34 18.89
N ALA A 182 3.90 13.05 19.59
CA ALA A 182 4.54 14.01 20.50
C ALA A 182 5.04 15.27 19.76
N LEU A 183 5.63 15.12 18.58
CA LEU A 183 6.05 16.25 17.74
C LEU A 183 4.86 17.10 17.29
N ILE A 184 3.75 16.49 16.90
CA ILE A 184 2.53 17.22 16.54
C ILE A 184 2.00 18.01 17.74
N ASN A 185 1.97 17.41 18.92
CA ASN A 185 1.50 18.05 20.14
C ASN A 185 2.40 19.20 20.61
N ALA A 186 3.70 19.13 20.30
CA ALA A 186 4.67 20.21 20.59
C ALA A 186 4.73 21.28 19.49
N GLY A 187 4.12 21.04 18.33
CA GLY A 187 4.13 21.95 17.21
C GLY A 187 3.30 23.19 17.49
N THR A 188 3.95 24.35 17.44
CA THR A 188 3.30 25.65 17.40
C THR A 188 3.32 26.15 15.98
N ASN A 189 2.20 26.58 15.49
CA ASN A 189 1.92 27.23 14.21
C ASN A 189 3.03 27.21 13.15
N VAL A 190 2.77 26.60 12.07
CA VAL A 190 3.71 26.09 11.14
C VAL A 190 3.61 26.78 9.80
N VAL A 191 4.75 26.98 9.19
CA VAL A 191 4.91 27.54 7.87
C VAL A 191 4.09 26.74 6.84
N GLY A 192 3.19 27.44 6.16
CA GLY A 192 2.61 27.07 4.85
C GLY A 192 1.81 25.77 4.72
N LEU A 193 2.29 24.69 5.28
CA LEU A 193 1.70 23.37 5.11
C LEU A 193 0.43 23.16 5.93
N MET A 194 0.36 23.83 7.06
CA MET A 194 -0.48 23.38 8.17
C MET A 194 -1.72 24.23 8.30
N THR A 195 -2.13 24.88 7.25
CA THR A 195 -3.48 25.45 7.16
C THR A 195 -4.42 24.39 6.60
N PRO A 196 -5.61 24.20 7.16
CA PRO A 196 -6.66 23.43 6.52
C PRO A 196 -6.86 23.93 5.09
N SER A 197 -6.74 23.09 4.10
CA SER A 197 -6.70 23.40 2.66
C SER A 197 -5.31 23.50 2.01
N SER A 198 -4.25 23.12 2.71
CA SER A 198 -2.93 23.04 2.09
C SER A 198 -2.91 21.98 0.98
N THR A 199 -2.57 22.40 -0.24
CA THR A 199 -2.37 21.51 -1.39
C THR A 199 -1.10 20.66 -1.27
N GLN A 200 -0.23 20.95 -0.31
CA GLN A 200 1.02 20.23 -0.07
C GLN A 200 0.79 18.90 0.67
N ASP A 201 -0.24 18.86 1.54
CA ASP A 201 -0.67 17.63 2.20
C ASP A 201 -1.86 17.02 1.46
N GLY A 202 -1.56 16.24 0.44
CA GLY A 202 -2.56 15.54 -0.37
C GLY A 202 -3.30 14.42 0.37
N LEU A 203 -3.00 14.17 1.67
CA LEU A 203 -3.67 13.14 2.47
C LEU A 203 -4.75 13.72 3.40
N PHE A 204 -4.40 14.74 4.18
CA PHE A 204 -5.31 15.34 5.18
C PHE A 204 -5.44 16.86 5.09
N GLY A 205 -4.85 17.50 4.09
CA GLY A 205 -4.95 18.94 3.88
C GLY A 205 -4.43 19.77 5.06
N GLY A 206 -3.42 19.29 5.77
CA GLY A 206 -2.85 19.94 6.96
C GLY A 206 -3.60 19.67 8.26
N ASN A 207 -4.57 18.77 8.29
CA ASN A 207 -5.29 18.44 9.51
C ASN A 207 -4.46 17.51 10.42
N MET A 208 -3.76 18.09 11.38
CA MET A 208 -2.86 17.35 12.28
C MET A 208 -3.58 16.42 13.26
N THR A 209 -4.85 16.67 13.56
CA THR A 209 -5.68 15.72 14.34
C THR A 209 -5.90 14.43 13.56
N ASN A 210 -6.14 14.52 12.26
CA ASN A 210 -6.26 13.32 11.41
C ASN A 210 -4.91 12.58 11.28
N TRP A 211 -3.79 13.30 11.22
CA TRP A 211 -2.46 12.69 11.26
C TRP A 211 -2.21 11.92 12.56
N LYS A 212 -2.62 12.45 13.73
CA LYS A 212 -2.54 11.73 15.01
C LYS A 212 -3.43 10.48 15.04
N LYS A 213 -4.67 10.58 14.55
CA LYS A 213 -5.57 9.44 14.40
C LYS A 213 -4.99 8.38 13.45
N PHE A 214 -4.37 8.81 12.36
CA PHE A 214 -3.70 7.91 11.42
C PHE A 214 -2.53 7.19 12.08
N ALA A 215 -1.67 7.91 12.82
CA ALA A 215 -0.58 7.32 13.58
C ALA A 215 -1.07 6.30 14.62
N ASN A 216 -2.12 6.61 15.38
CA ASN A 216 -2.76 5.66 16.29
C ASN A 216 -3.29 4.42 15.57
N THR A 217 -3.95 4.60 14.42
CA THR A 217 -4.51 3.48 13.63
C THR A 217 -3.40 2.59 13.08
N LEU A 218 -2.32 3.18 12.61
CA LEU A 218 -1.15 2.46 12.14
C LEU A 218 -0.45 1.70 13.27
N LYS A 219 -0.30 2.34 14.45
CA LYS A 219 0.23 1.69 15.66
C LYS A 219 -0.66 0.51 16.09
N LEU A 220 -1.99 0.69 16.07
CA LEU A 220 -2.93 -0.37 16.36
C LEU A 220 -2.75 -1.55 15.39
N ARG A 221 -2.61 -1.28 14.09
CA ARG A 221 -2.35 -2.30 13.07
C ARG A 221 -1.06 -3.07 13.34
N ILE A 222 0.01 -2.38 13.73
CA ILE A 222 1.30 -2.99 14.10
C ILE A 222 1.14 -3.92 15.31
N ILE A 223 0.49 -3.46 16.38
CA ILE A 223 0.30 -4.24 17.62
C ILE A 223 -0.59 -5.47 17.37
N VAL A 224 -1.73 -5.28 16.70
CA VAL A 224 -2.66 -6.37 16.37
C VAL A 224 -1.97 -7.41 15.47
N ARG A 225 -1.22 -6.95 14.47
CA ARG A 225 -0.55 -7.82 13.50
C ARG A 225 0.62 -8.58 14.10
N ALA A 226 1.34 -8.00 15.04
CA ALA A 226 2.42 -8.69 15.76
C ALA A 226 1.94 -9.99 16.45
N ASN A 227 0.62 -10.12 16.68
CA ASN A 227 -0.02 -11.35 17.13
C ASN A 227 0.64 -11.98 18.37
N GLY A 228 1.09 -11.16 19.31
CA GLY A 228 1.81 -11.60 20.52
C GLY A 228 3.27 -12.00 20.30
N LYS A 229 3.79 -11.90 19.06
CA LYS A 229 5.18 -12.25 18.73
C LYS A 229 6.18 -11.12 18.99
N ALA A 230 5.72 -9.94 19.39
CA ALA A 230 6.54 -8.82 19.82
C ALA A 230 5.94 -8.15 21.05
N THR A 231 6.81 -7.75 21.98
CA THR A 231 6.42 -6.97 23.18
C THR A 231 6.78 -5.50 22.92
N PHE A 232 5.80 -4.62 23.04
CA PHE A 232 5.94 -3.19 22.77
C PHE A 232 6.23 -2.43 24.09
N ALA A 233 7.12 -1.43 24.01
CA ALA A 233 7.43 -0.57 25.15
C ALA A 233 6.20 0.25 25.63
N ASN A 234 5.35 0.64 24.66
CA ASN A 234 4.08 1.32 24.92
C ASN A 234 2.99 0.74 24.02
N SER A 235 1.96 0.14 24.63
CA SER A 235 0.76 -0.40 23.96
C SER A 235 -0.46 0.49 24.11
N THR A 236 -0.33 1.70 24.68
CA THR A 236 -1.43 2.67 24.81
C THR A 236 -1.51 3.56 23.57
N PHE A 237 -2.60 4.29 23.44
CA PHE A 237 -2.86 5.16 22.30
C PHE A 237 -3.19 6.58 22.78
N SER A 238 -2.92 7.59 21.96
CA SER A 238 -3.31 8.96 22.31
C SER A 238 -4.83 9.10 22.35
N SER A 239 -5.31 10.05 23.14
CA SER A 239 -6.74 10.35 23.32
C SER A 239 -7.42 10.87 22.05
N ASP A 240 -6.67 11.19 20.98
CA ASP A 240 -7.23 11.58 19.70
C ASP A 240 -8.07 10.46 19.05
N GLY A 241 -7.85 9.21 19.47
CA GLY A 241 -8.55 8.03 18.95
C GLY A 241 -8.01 7.55 17.60
N PHE A 242 -8.86 6.83 16.86
CA PHE A 242 -8.51 6.19 15.60
C PHE A 242 -9.23 6.86 14.42
N LEU A 243 -8.82 6.53 13.19
CA LEU A 243 -9.52 6.98 11.99
C LEU A 243 -10.97 6.47 11.96
N THR A 244 -11.88 7.38 11.68
CA THR A 244 -13.31 7.10 11.45
C THR A 244 -13.77 7.51 10.05
N THR A 245 -12.85 8.06 9.26
CA THR A 245 -13.00 8.46 7.86
C THR A 245 -11.89 7.85 7.02
N ASP A 246 -12.10 7.74 5.72
CA ASP A 246 -11.10 7.21 4.81
C ASP A 246 -9.91 8.18 4.68
N ALA A 247 -8.70 7.65 4.82
CA ALA A 247 -7.46 8.37 4.52
C ALA A 247 -7.11 8.14 3.05
N MET A 248 -7.27 9.18 2.23
CA MET A 248 -7.16 9.12 0.77
C MET A 248 -6.10 10.09 0.27
N ILE A 249 -5.07 9.60 -0.44
CA ILE A 249 -4.14 10.48 -1.13
C ILE A 249 -4.77 10.99 -2.41
N ASN A 250 -4.94 12.31 -2.51
CA ASN A 250 -5.39 12.97 -3.73
C ASN A 250 -4.63 14.29 -3.93
N PRO A 251 -3.53 14.29 -4.72
CA PRO A 251 -2.79 15.51 -5.04
C PRO A 251 -3.47 16.38 -6.10
N GLY A 252 -4.74 16.12 -6.43
CA GLY A 252 -5.45 16.73 -7.55
C GLY A 252 -5.34 15.91 -8.83
N TYR A 253 -5.60 14.62 -8.74
CA TYR A 253 -5.60 13.74 -9.92
C TYR A 253 -6.56 14.25 -10.99
N THR A 254 -6.15 14.10 -12.26
CA THR A 254 -6.92 14.48 -13.45
C THR A 254 -6.79 13.41 -14.52
N ARG A 255 -7.62 13.46 -15.57
CA ARG A 255 -7.52 12.53 -16.71
C ARG A 255 -6.38 12.88 -17.67
N ASP A 256 -5.36 13.58 -17.28
CA ASP A 256 -4.23 13.91 -18.11
C ASP A 256 -3.16 12.80 -18.08
N ASN A 257 -2.27 12.81 -19.09
CA ASN A 257 -1.16 11.87 -19.14
C ASN A 257 -0.29 11.97 -17.87
N GLY A 258 -0.10 10.82 -17.21
CA GLY A 258 0.69 10.71 -16.00
C GLY A 258 0.07 11.35 -14.74
N LYS A 259 -1.18 11.85 -14.81
CA LYS A 259 -1.84 12.52 -13.67
C LYS A 259 -3.09 11.82 -13.18
N GLN A 260 -3.39 10.63 -13.69
CA GLN A 260 -4.55 9.86 -13.24
C GLN A 260 -4.29 9.17 -11.90
N ASN A 261 -5.38 8.87 -11.18
CA ASN A 261 -5.33 7.93 -10.05
C ASN A 261 -4.59 6.64 -10.47
N PRO A 262 -3.58 6.17 -9.72
CA PRO A 262 -2.76 5.02 -10.10
C PRO A 262 -3.55 3.72 -10.30
N GLN A 263 -4.54 3.45 -9.46
CA GLN A 263 -5.38 2.26 -9.57
C GLN A 263 -6.27 2.32 -10.82
N TRP A 264 -6.87 3.49 -11.09
CA TRP A 264 -7.64 3.70 -12.31
C TRP A 264 -6.79 3.52 -13.56
N ASN A 265 -5.59 4.12 -13.59
CA ASN A 265 -4.68 4.00 -14.73
C ASN A 265 -4.22 2.56 -14.98
N THR A 266 -4.02 1.77 -13.92
CA THR A 266 -3.59 0.36 -14.03
C THR A 266 -4.73 -0.57 -14.41
N TRP A 267 -5.92 -0.39 -13.83
CA TRP A 267 -7.00 -1.36 -13.87
C TRP A 267 -8.21 -0.92 -14.67
N GLY A 268 -8.42 0.36 -14.84
CA GLY A 268 -9.53 0.94 -15.60
C GLY A 268 -9.10 1.30 -17.01
N TRP A 269 -8.89 2.59 -17.25
CA TRP A 269 -8.58 3.13 -18.57
C TRP A 269 -7.46 4.16 -18.51
N SER A 270 -6.63 4.20 -19.57
CA SER A 270 -5.63 5.23 -19.77
C SER A 270 -6.30 6.60 -20.03
N TYR A 271 -5.50 7.67 -20.02
CA TYR A 271 -5.98 9.01 -20.36
C TYR A 271 -6.51 9.11 -21.80
N THR A 272 -6.05 8.26 -22.72
CA THR A 272 -6.55 8.17 -24.10
C THR A 272 -7.83 7.34 -24.23
N GLY A 273 -8.27 6.65 -23.16
CA GLY A 273 -9.42 5.77 -23.18
C GLY A 273 -9.11 4.33 -23.58
N ALA A 274 -7.83 3.98 -23.72
CA ALA A 274 -7.45 2.58 -23.91
C ALA A 274 -7.68 1.78 -22.62
N ALA A 275 -8.17 0.55 -22.76
CA ALA A 275 -8.41 -0.32 -21.65
C ALA A 275 -7.12 -0.65 -20.89
N GLY A 276 -7.17 -0.60 -19.57
CA GLY A 276 -6.11 -1.00 -18.67
C GLY A 276 -5.92 -2.52 -18.63
N ASN A 277 -6.05 -3.11 -17.45
CA ASN A 277 -5.89 -4.55 -17.31
C ASN A 277 -7.05 -5.35 -17.94
N LYS A 278 -6.71 -6.38 -18.72
CA LYS A 278 -7.64 -7.39 -19.26
C LYS A 278 -7.24 -8.82 -18.88
N ALA A 279 -6.01 -9.01 -18.43
CA ALA A 279 -5.45 -10.34 -18.18
C ALA A 279 -5.85 -10.93 -16.82
N TRP A 280 -6.32 -10.09 -15.91
CA TRP A 280 -6.76 -10.50 -14.58
C TRP A 280 -8.23 -10.24 -14.38
N MET A 281 -8.92 -11.17 -13.73
CA MET A 281 -10.35 -11.13 -13.45
C MET A 281 -10.63 -11.58 -12.02
N PRO A 282 -11.85 -11.36 -11.47
CA PRO A 282 -12.20 -11.84 -10.14
C PRO A 282 -12.10 -13.34 -9.98
N THR A 283 -11.75 -13.80 -8.78
CA THR A 283 -11.80 -15.23 -8.47
C THR A 283 -13.24 -15.69 -8.22
N THR A 284 -13.51 -16.96 -8.56
CA THR A 284 -14.78 -17.61 -8.19
C THR A 284 -14.96 -17.62 -6.67
N PHE A 285 -13.86 -17.82 -5.91
CA PHE A 285 -13.88 -17.77 -4.45
C PHE A 285 -14.41 -16.44 -3.92
N ALA A 286 -13.86 -15.33 -4.42
CA ALA A 286 -14.26 -14.00 -3.96
C ALA A 286 -15.73 -13.71 -4.25
N LEU A 287 -16.24 -14.09 -5.43
CA LEU A 287 -17.64 -13.85 -5.77
C LEU A 287 -18.61 -14.57 -4.83
N THR A 288 -18.21 -15.71 -4.22
CA THR A 288 -19.08 -16.45 -3.27
C THR A 288 -19.47 -15.65 -2.02
N PHE A 289 -18.72 -14.62 -1.67
CA PHE A 289 -19.02 -13.72 -0.55
C PHE A 289 -20.00 -12.59 -0.89
N TYR A 290 -20.55 -12.60 -2.12
CA TYR A 290 -21.48 -11.56 -2.58
C TYR A 290 -22.77 -12.17 -3.14
N ASN A 291 -22.70 -13.31 -3.84
CA ASN A 291 -23.77 -13.86 -4.65
C ASN A 291 -24.70 -14.87 -3.92
N GLY A 292 -24.64 -14.94 -2.62
CA GLY A 292 -25.50 -15.82 -1.80
C GLY A 292 -24.95 -17.22 -1.56
N VAL A 293 -23.78 -17.59 -2.10
CA VAL A 293 -23.18 -18.92 -1.85
C VAL A 293 -22.63 -19.01 -0.42
N LYS A 294 -21.85 -18.03 0.02
CA LYS A 294 -21.38 -17.91 1.42
C LYS A 294 -22.07 -16.78 2.15
N ILE A 295 -22.21 -15.65 1.51
CA ILE A 295 -22.84 -14.43 2.02
C ILE A 295 -23.65 -13.81 0.88
N ASN A 296 -24.82 -13.27 1.19
CA ASN A 296 -25.64 -12.53 0.25
C ASN A 296 -25.39 -11.02 0.40
N ASP A 297 -24.59 -10.44 -0.50
CA ASP A 297 -24.18 -9.04 -0.46
C ASP A 297 -24.41 -8.34 -1.81
N ASN A 298 -25.65 -8.14 -2.15
CA ASN A 298 -26.04 -7.50 -3.40
C ASN A 298 -25.52 -6.06 -3.54
N GLY A 299 -25.45 -5.33 -2.44
CA GLY A 299 -25.03 -3.93 -2.46
C GLY A 299 -23.57 -3.78 -2.84
N ARG A 300 -22.67 -4.40 -2.07
CA ARG A 300 -21.24 -4.34 -2.39
C ARG A 300 -20.90 -5.11 -3.66
N GLY A 301 -21.61 -6.23 -3.95
CA GLY A 301 -21.40 -6.98 -5.19
C GLY A 301 -21.57 -6.11 -6.44
N LYS A 302 -22.60 -5.28 -6.50
CA LYS A 302 -22.84 -4.32 -7.58
C LYS A 302 -21.79 -3.22 -7.68
N ALA A 303 -21.17 -2.86 -6.55
CA ALA A 303 -20.15 -1.83 -6.49
C ALA A 303 -18.74 -2.37 -6.81
N VAL A 304 -18.50 -3.67 -6.60
CA VAL A 304 -17.18 -4.30 -6.80
C VAL A 304 -17.06 -4.92 -8.18
N TYR A 305 -18.13 -5.59 -8.69
CA TYR A 305 -18.00 -6.45 -9.86
C TYR A 305 -18.85 -6.01 -11.04
N TYR A 306 -18.23 -6.08 -12.21
CA TYR A 306 -18.91 -5.94 -13.48
C TYR A 306 -19.91 -7.07 -13.71
N GLN A 307 -21.10 -6.72 -14.28
CA GLN A 307 -22.19 -7.65 -14.58
C GLN A 307 -22.67 -8.48 -13.37
N TYR A 308 -22.47 -8.00 -12.16
CA TYR A 308 -22.96 -8.70 -10.97
C TYR A 308 -24.50 -8.94 -11.07
N PRO A 309 -25.03 -10.13 -10.69
CA PRO A 309 -24.35 -11.28 -10.09
C PRO A 309 -23.72 -12.27 -11.08
N SER A 310 -23.83 -12.05 -12.38
CA SER A 310 -23.32 -12.93 -13.45
C SER A 310 -21.88 -12.57 -13.84
N THR A 311 -21.10 -12.05 -12.91
CA THR A 311 -19.72 -11.67 -13.13
C THR A 311 -18.90 -12.86 -13.63
N PRO A 312 -18.17 -12.73 -14.75
CA PRO A 312 -17.21 -13.75 -15.15
C PRO A 312 -16.12 -13.90 -14.11
N THR A 313 -15.80 -15.13 -13.71
CA THR A 313 -14.79 -15.44 -12.70
C THR A 313 -13.96 -16.64 -13.10
N ASN A 314 -12.78 -16.78 -12.48
CA ASN A 314 -11.92 -17.94 -12.67
C ASN A 314 -11.29 -18.38 -11.33
N GLN A 315 -10.68 -19.56 -11.34
CA GLN A 315 -9.70 -19.95 -10.32
C GLN A 315 -8.31 -19.77 -10.91
N LEU A 316 -7.39 -19.22 -10.16
CA LEU A 316 -6.01 -19.01 -10.61
C LEU A 316 -5.40 -20.33 -11.11
N GLY A 317 -4.72 -20.30 -12.25
CA GLY A 317 -4.16 -21.47 -12.91
C GLY A 317 -5.14 -22.26 -13.77
N GLN A 318 -6.41 -21.89 -13.84
CA GLN A 318 -7.34 -22.46 -14.81
C GLN A 318 -7.15 -21.79 -16.17
N GLU A 319 -6.42 -22.40 -17.08
CA GLU A 319 -6.05 -21.76 -18.35
C GLU A 319 -7.19 -21.78 -19.36
N THR A 320 -7.95 -22.85 -19.40
CA THR A 320 -9.10 -22.98 -20.28
C THR A 320 -10.38 -22.70 -19.52
N ASN A 321 -10.75 -21.44 -19.40
CA ASN A 321 -12.08 -21.09 -18.98
C ASN A 321 -12.96 -20.89 -20.22
N ALA A 322 -13.62 -21.93 -20.67
CA ALA A 322 -14.52 -21.90 -21.82
C ALA A 322 -15.72 -20.94 -21.62
N THR A 323 -15.96 -20.47 -20.39
CA THR A 323 -17.04 -19.56 -20.07
C THR A 323 -16.65 -18.08 -20.16
N VAL A 324 -15.36 -17.77 -20.22
CA VAL A 324 -14.88 -16.39 -20.34
C VAL A 324 -14.43 -16.13 -21.77
N THR A 325 -15.29 -15.55 -22.56
CA THR A 325 -14.93 -15.00 -23.86
C THR A 325 -14.39 -13.60 -23.64
N ILE A 326 -13.08 -13.47 -23.59
CA ILE A 326 -12.40 -12.20 -23.32
C ILE A 326 -12.67 -11.17 -24.42
N ALA A 327 -12.90 -11.62 -25.66
CA ALA A 327 -13.33 -10.75 -26.76
C ALA A 327 -14.63 -9.99 -26.45
N SER A 328 -15.46 -10.50 -25.56
CA SER A 328 -16.65 -9.82 -25.03
C SER A 328 -16.41 -9.18 -23.67
N SER A 329 -15.17 -9.27 -23.12
CA SER A 329 -14.80 -8.47 -21.97
C SER A 329 -14.95 -7.02 -22.35
N PRO A 330 -15.82 -6.31 -21.66
CA PRO A 330 -15.99 -4.92 -21.99
C PRO A 330 -14.71 -4.19 -21.66
N GLU A 331 -14.23 -3.45 -22.61
CA GLU A 331 -13.64 -2.17 -22.33
C GLU A 331 -12.81 -2.11 -21.01
N GLY A 332 -11.90 -3.05 -20.77
CA GLY A 332 -10.90 -2.89 -19.72
C GLY A 332 -10.97 -3.87 -18.56
N THR A 333 -11.90 -3.76 -17.65
CA THR A 333 -11.81 -4.47 -16.37
C THR A 333 -13.09 -5.20 -15.98
N PHE A 334 -12.94 -6.26 -15.17
CA PHE A 334 -14.04 -6.97 -14.52
C PHE A 334 -14.41 -6.35 -13.15
N TRP A 335 -13.61 -5.44 -12.63
CA TRP A 335 -13.96 -4.64 -11.46
C TRP A 335 -14.72 -3.39 -11.89
N TYR A 336 -15.75 -3.07 -11.16
CA TYR A 336 -16.79 -2.16 -11.62
C TYR A 336 -16.54 -0.72 -11.19
N ALA A 337 -16.72 0.20 -12.14
CA ALA A 337 -16.99 1.61 -11.90
C ALA A 337 -18.44 1.87 -12.28
N SER A 338 -19.34 2.03 -11.33
CA SER A 338 -20.78 1.94 -11.53
C SER A 338 -21.39 2.97 -12.48
N THR A 339 -20.75 4.12 -12.64
CA THR A 339 -21.26 5.23 -13.45
C THR A 339 -20.37 5.62 -14.62
N ASN A 340 -19.17 5.08 -14.70
CA ASN A 340 -18.22 5.39 -15.78
C ASN A 340 -17.52 4.13 -16.26
N ARG A 341 -18.09 3.49 -17.27
CA ARG A 341 -17.59 2.25 -17.83
C ARG A 341 -16.87 2.38 -19.16
N THR A 342 -17.13 3.48 -19.84
CA THR A 342 -16.53 3.75 -21.13
C THR A 342 -15.34 4.66 -20.93
N GLY A 343 -14.13 4.28 -20.95
CA GLY A 343 -12.95 5.09 -20.71
C GLY A 343 -12.88 6.48 -21.36
N THR A 344 -13.93 6.88 -22.06
CA THR A 344 -14.10 8.20 -22.68
C THR A 344 -14.65 9.26 -21.73
N ALA A 345 -15.37 8.89 -20.68
CA ALA A 345 -15.89 9.86 -19.73
C ALA A 345 -14.86 10.12 -18.63
N ALA A 346 -14.35 11.34 -18.57
CA ALA A 346 -13.71 11.87 -17.37
C ALA A 346 -14.82 12.14 -16.37
N GLY A 347 -15.13 11.22 -15.50
CA GLY A 347 -16.28 11.44 -14.65
C GLY A 347 -16.15 10.78 -13.30
N ASN A 348 -16.95 11.28 -12.39
CA ASN A 348 -17.17 10.68 -11.11
C ASN A 348 -17.80 9.30 -11.29
N ALA A 349 -17.23 8.30 -10.65
CA ALA A 349 -17.73 6.94 -10.64
C ALA A 349 -17.86 6.42 -9.21
N GLN A 350 -18.77 5.49 -9.00
CA GLN A 350 -18.92 4.73 -7.76
C GLN A 350 -18.32 3.33 -7.93
N GLY A 351 -18.09 2.64 -6.85
CA GLY A 351 -17.47 1.31 -6.83
C GLY A 351 -15.98 1.35 -6.47
N VAL A 352 -15.27 0.28 -6.79
CA VAL A 352 -13.83 0.17 -6.47
C VAL A 352 -12.94 1.00 -7.40
N LEU A 353 -13.38 1.22 -8.64
CA LEU A 353 -12.71 2.09 -9.62
C LEU A 353 -13.53 3.38 -9.78
N LYS A 354 -13.15 4.40 -9.04
CA LYS A 354 -13.96 5.63 -8.89
C LYS A 354 -13.72 6.68 -9.98
N GLY A 355 -12.73 6.48 -10.84
CA GLY A 355 -12.39 7.43 -11.89
C GLY A 355 -10.95 7.94 -11.83
N PRO A 356 -10.52 8.66 -12.88
CA PRO A 356 -9.14 9.12 -13.00
C PRO A 356 -8.75 10.18 -11.96
N ASN A 357 -9.72 10.93 -11.43
CA ASN A 357 -9.53 12.01 -10.46
C ASN A 357 -9.84 11.61 -9.01
N ALA A 358 -10.14 10.35 -8.75
CA ALA A 358 -10.38 9.86 -7.40
C ALA A 358 -9.10 9.80 -6.57
N GLY A 359 -9.21 9.98 -5.26
CA GLY A 359 -8.12 9.68 -4.33
C GLY A 359 -7.81 8.19 -4.27
N LEU A 360 -6.57 7.84 -3.87
CA LEU A 360 -6.17 6.45 -3.60
C LEU A 360 -6.23 6.19 -2.09
N PRO A 361 -6.91 5.11 -1.63
CA PRO A 361 -7.00 4.80 -0.20
C PRO A 361 -5.65 4.34 0.37
N VAL A 362 -5.29 4.89 1.53
CA VAL A 362 -4.15 4.46 2.35
C VAL A 362 -4.63 3.54 3.48
N ILE A 363 -5.61 4.00 4.25
CA ILE A 363 -6.37 3.21 5.23
C ILE A 363 -7.81 3.67 5.14
N THR A 364 -8.75 2.76 4.91
CA THR A 364 -10.18 3.10 4.92
C THR A 364 -10.75 3.10 6.35
N ALA A 365 -11.85 3.82 6.55
CA ALA A 365 -12.59 3.77 7.81
C ALA A 365 -13.05 2.35 8.15
N ALA A 366 -13.41 1.56 7.13
CA ALA A 366 -13.77 0.16 7.30
C ALA A 366 -12.61 -0.67 7.87
N GLU A 367 -11.41 -0.52 7.32
CA GLU A 367 -10.21 -1.19 7.84
C GLU A 367 -9.94 -0.79 9.29
N SER A 368 -10.01 0.51 9.58
CA SER A 368 -9.82 1.03 10.94
C SER A 368 -10.81 0.45 11.94
N TYR A 369 -12.10 0.39 11.60
CA TYR A 369 -13.11 -0.18 12.48
C TYR A 369 -12.92 -1.69 12.71
N PHE A 370 -12.57 -2.46 11.69
CA PHE A 370 -12.28 -3.89 11.86
C PHE A 370 -11.01 -4.15 12.65
N LEU A 371 -9.97 -3.32 12.51
CA LEU A 371 -8.78 -3.38 13.38
C LEU A 371 -9.15 -3.10 14.84
N GLN A 372 -9.96 -2.10 15.09
CA GLN A 372 -10.46 -1.78 16.45
C GLN A 372 -11.33 -2.91 16.99
N ALA A 373 -12.21 -3.52 16.19
CA ALA A 373 -13.02 -4.66 16.60
C ALA A 373 -12.15 -5.86 17.00
N GLU A 374 -11.14 -6.19 16.22
CA GLU A 374 -10.18 -7.25 16.54
C GLU A 374 -9.40 -6.92 17.82
N ALA A 375 -8.94 -5.68 17.96
CA ALA A 375 -8.22 -5.22 19.15
C ALA A 375 -9.08 -5.29 20.43
N ALA A 376 -10.37 -4.97 20.33
CA ALA A 376 -11.33 -5.09 21.43
C ALA A 376 -11.53 -6.57 21.83
N VAL A 377 -11.71 -7.48 20.87
CA VAL A 377 -11.79 -8.93 21.11
C VAL A 377 -10.54 -9.47 21.81
N LYS A 378 -9.37 -8.93 21.48
CA LYS A 378 -8.07 -9.30 22.08
C LYS A 378 -7.75 -8.57 23.38
N GLY A 379 -8.60 -7.66 23.85
CA GLY A 379 -8.37 -6.86 25.05
C GLY A 379 -7.25 -5.82 24.93
N ILE A 380 -6.85 -5.46 23.70
CA ILE A 380 -5.84 -4.42 23.45
C ILE A 380 -6.43 -3.03 23.66
N ILE A 381 -7.70 -2.84 23.33
CA ILE A 381 -8.46 -1.61 23.61
C ILE A 381 -9.78 -1.95 24.32
N THR A 382 -10.29 -0.97 25.07
CA THR A 382 -11.61 -1.09 25.72
C THR A 382 -12.66 -0.43 24.82
N ALA A 383 -13.45 -1.25 24.11
CA ALA A 383 -14.51 -0.79 23.22
C ALA A 383 -15.51 -1.93 22.96
N SER A 384 -16.70 -1.61 22.43
CA SER A 384 -17.66 -2.62 21.98
C SER A 384 -17.23 -3.21 20.64
N ASP A 385 -16.72 -4.44 20.64
CA ASP A 385 -16.35 -5.19 19.44
C ASP A 385 -17.52 -5.31 18.44
N ALA A 386 -18.73 -5.56 18.94
CA ALA A 386 -19.94 -5.66 18.11
C ALA A 386 -20.30 -4.33 17.41
N THR A 387 -20.19 -3.21 18.12
CA THR A 387 -20.43 -1.88 17.54
C THR A 387 -19.39 -1.56 16.47
N LEU A 388 -18.12 -1.83 16.75
CA LEU A 388 -17.03 -1.59 15.81
C LEU A 388 -17.15 -2.48 14.57
N PHE A 389 -17.53 -3.75 14.71
CA PHE A 389 -17.79 -4.67 13.61
C PHE A 389 -18.88 -4.12 12.67
N ASN A 390 -20.02 -3.71 13.22
CA ASN A 390 -21.12 -3.14 12.44
C ASN A 390 -20.72 -1.82 11.76
N ASN A 391 -19.99 -0.96 12.47
CA ASN A 391 -19.45 0.28 11.89
C ASN A 391 -18.51 0.00 10.71
N GLY A 392 -17.69 -1.06 10.79
CA GLY A 392 -16.83 -1.50 9.69
C GLY A 392 -17.61 -1.89 8.43
N ILE A 393 -18.72 -2.63 8.60
CA ILE A 393 -19.61 -2.99 7.49
C ILE A 393 -20.19 -1.71 6.86
N VAL A 394 -20.79 -0.84 7.66
CA VAL A 394 -21.41 0.41 7.16
C VAL A 394 -20.35 1.31 6.47
N ALA A 395 -19.15 1.41 7.03
CA ALA A 395 -18.07 2.18 6.44
C ALA A 395 -17.64 1.61 5.08
N SER A 396 -17.61 0.29 4.92
CA SER A 396 -17.32 -0.36 3.63
C SER A 396 -18.36 -0.01 2.56
N TYR A 397 -19.64 0.00 2.90
CA TYR A 397 -20.70 0.46 2.00
C TYR A 397 -20.52 1.93 1.63
N LYS A 398 -20.26 2.80 2.63
CA LYS A 398 -20.03 4.23 2.40
C LYS A 398 -18.86 4.47 1.45
N TYR A 399 -17.73 3.79 1.66
CA TYR A 399 -16.58 3.90 0.77
C TYR A 399 -16.95 3.53 -0.67
N LEU A 400 -17.57 2.37 -0.89
CA LEU A 400 -17.90 1.88 -2.23
C LEU A 400 -18.95 2.73 -2.95
N TYR A 401 -19.88 3.32 -2.21
CA TYR A 401 -20.97 4.13 -2.77
C TYR A 401 -20.57 5.59 -2.99
N ALA A 402 -19.54 6.07 -2.30
CA ALA A 402 -19.09 7.45 -2.46
C ALA A 402 -18.50 7.69 -3.86
N LEU A 403 -18.84 8.82 -4.44
CA LEU A 403 -18.16 9.45 -5.56
C LEU A 403 -16.81 10.03 -5.10
N PRO A 404 -15.90 10.44 -6.01
CA PRO A 404 -14.62 11.04 -5.63
C PRO A 404 -14.71 12.28 -4.73
N ASP A 405 -15.82 13.03 -4.78
CA ASP A 405 -16.10 14.19 -3.94
C ASP A 405 -16.77 13.85 -2.59
N GLY A 406 -16.99 12.55 -2.32
CA GLY A 406 -17.63 12.04 -1.10
C GLY A 406 -19.16 12.05 -1.13
N SER A 407 -19.78 12.58 -2.16
CA SER A 407 -21.25 12.51 -2.35
C SER A 407 -21.69 11.12 -2.81
N TYR A 408 -22.99 10.86 -2.82
CA TYR A 408 -23.56 9.61 -3.34
C TYR A 408 -24.33 9.86 -4.64
N GLY A 409 -24.09 9.02 -5.64
CA GLY A 409 -24.80 9.08 -6.92
C GLY A 409 -26.18 8.43 -6.87
N ALA A 410 -26.89 8.48 -7.99
CA ALA A 410 -28.24 7.94 -8.09
C ALA A 410 -28.30 6.40 -8.06
N THR A 411 -27.26 5.72 -8.55
CA THR A 411 -27.25 4.25 -8.69
C THR A 411 -26.99 3.54 -7.37
N LEU A 412 -26.04 4.00 -6.58
CA LEU A 412 -25.68 3.50 -5.25
C LEU A 412 -25.87 4.67 -4.27
N SER A 413 -27.14 4.93 -3.89
CA SER A 413 -27.50 6.21 -3.26
C SER A 413 -27.59 6.15 -1.74
N ASN A 414 -27.85 4.97 -1.16
CA ASN A 414 -28.09 4.86 0.28
C ASN A 414 -27.26 3.74 0.93
N PRO A 415 -25.97 3.98 1.22
CA PRO A 415 -25.10 2.97 1.78
C PRO A 415 -25.57 2.44 3.15
N THR A 416 -26.21 3.28 3.96
CA THR A 416 -26.67 2.88 5.30
C THR A 416 -27.87 1.96 5.22
N ALA A 417 -28.86 2.26 4.36
CA ALA A 417 -30.03 1.40 4.16
C ALA A 417 -29.63 0.06 3.54
N ASP A 418 -28.71 0.08 2.56
CA ASP A 418 -28.25 -1.14 1.92
C ASP A 418 -27.42 -2.01 2.86
N ALA A 419 -26.62 -1.42 3.74
CA ALA A 419 -25.94 -2.14 4.82
C ALA A 419 -26.95 -2.78 5.80
N ALA A 420 -28.03 -2.10 6.16
CA ALA A 420 -29.08 -2.66 7.02
C ALA A 420 -29.81 -3.84 6.32
N THR A 421 -30.10 -3.70 5.03
CA THR A 421 -30.67 -4.77 4.20
C THR A 421 -29.74 -5.99 4.16
N TYR A 422 -28.44 -5.76 3.99
CA TYR A 422 -27.43 -6.81 4.03
C TYR A 422 -27.39 -7.55 5.37
N LEU A 423 -27.40 -6.85 6.50
CA LEU A 423 -27.41 -7.46 7.83
C LEU A 423 -28.67 -8.32 8.03
N THR A 424 -29.84 -7.85 7.57
CA THR A 424 -31.11 -8.58 7.64
C THR A 424 -31.09 -9.82 6.75
N ALA A 425 -30.61 -9.71 5.52
CA ALA A 425 -30.55 -10.83 4.57
C ALA A 425 -29.60 -11.96 5.04
N ASN A 426 -28.69 -11.68 5.95
CA ASN A 426 -27.73 -12.65 6.48
C ASN A 426 -27.89 -12.87 8.00
N ALA A 427 -29.08 -12.69 8.56
CA ALA A 427 -29.35 -12.77 10.00
C ALA A 427 -28.95 -14.13 10.64
N THR A 428 -28.91 -15.20 9.84
CA THR A 428 -28.53 -16.55 10.27
C THR A 428 -27.05 -16.88 10.03
N SER A 429 -26.29 -16.01 9.38
CA SER A 429 -24.88 -16.23 9.08
C SER A 429 -23.98 -15.70 10.21
N PRO A 430 -23.14 -16.52 10.87
CA PRO A 430 -22.21 -16.06 11.87
C PRO A 430 -21.11 -15.15 11.30
N LEU A 431 -20.87 -15.18 9.99
CA LEU A 431 -19.93 -14.27 9.32
C LEU A 431 -20.45 -12.83 9.22
N VAL A 432 -21.77 -12.62 9.44
CA VAL A 432 -22.44 -11.31 9.29
C VAL A 432 -23.19 -10.93 10.57
N ASN A 433 -23.98 -11.83 11.13
CA ASN A 433 -24.66 -11.59 12.42
C ASN A 433 -23.67 -11.84 13.57
N TYR A 434 -23.07 -10.76 14.05
CA TYR A 434 -22.04 -10.82 15.08
C TYR A 434 -22.53 -11.45 16.39
N ALA A 435 -23.81 -11.31 16.73
CA ALA A 435 -24.40 -11.86 17.96
C ALA A 435 -24.37 -13.40 18.03
N LEU A 436 -24.23 -14.08 16.90
CA LEU A 436 -24.09 -15.54 16.85
C LEU A 436 -22.69 -16.03 17.28
N ASN A 437 -21.73 -15.14 17.46
CA ASN A 437 -20.33 -15.47 17.76
C ASN A 437 -20.06 -15.37 19.27
N THR A 438 -19.91 -16.51 19.94
CA THR A 438 -19.72 -16.60 21.39
C THR A 438 -18.27 -16.83 21.81
N THR A 439 -17.38 -17.21 20.89
CA THR A 439 -15.96 -17.47 21.17
C THR A 439 -15.06 -16.43 20.51
N THR A 440 -13.88 -16.20 21.07
CA THR A 440 -12.85 -15.34 20.44
C THR A 440 -12.56 -15.78 19.01
N ALA A 441 -12.44 -17.07 18.75
CA ALA A 441 -12.15 -17.61 17.41
C ALA A 441 -13.27 -17.28 16.40
N SER A 442 -14.55 -17.50 16.77
CA SER A 442 -15.67 -17.19 15.87
C SER A 442 -15.83 -15.69 15.63
N LYS A 443 -15.60 -14.86 16.65
CA LYS A 443 -15.58 -13.40 16.52
C LYS A 443 -14.49 -12.93 15.55
N LEU A 444 -13.27 -13.47 15.69
CA LEU A 444 -12.17 -13.15 14.80
C LEU A 444 -12.45 -13.62 13.35
N GLU A 445 -13.05 -14.79 13.17
CA GLU A 445 -13.46 -15.27 11.84
C GLU A 445 -14.42 -14.29 11.17
N ALA A 446 -15.44 -13.82 11.88
CA ALA A 446 -16.39 -12.85 11.37
C ALA A 446 -15.71 -11.51 11.02
N ILE A 447 -14.91 -10.96 11.94
CA ILE A 447 -14.21 -9.69 11.77
C ILE A 447 -13.28 -9.73 10.55
N ILE A 448 -12.41 -10.73 10.49
CA ILE A 448 -11.41 -10.84 9.40
C ILE A 448 -12.09 -11.12 8.07
N THR A 449 -13.16 -11.93 8.04
CA THR A 449 -13.91 -12.18 6.80
C THR A 449 -14.58 -10.90 6.31
N GLN A 450 -15.23 -10.11 7.18
CA GLN A 450 -15.83 -8.83 6.76
C GLN A 450 -14.77 -7.80 6.36
N LYS A 451 -13.62 -7.78 7.04
CA LYS A 451 -12.47 -6.96 6.64
C LYS A 451 -11.96 -7.37 5.27
N TRP A 452 -11.83 -8.69 5.00
CA TRP A 452 -11.45 -9.22 3.69
C TRP A 452 -12.43 -8.77 2.60
N VAL A 453 -13.74 -8.86 2.83
CA VAL A 453 -14.76 -8.36 1.89
C VAL A 453 -14.64 -6.85 1.65
N ALA A 454 -14.39 -6.06 2.71
CA ALA A 454 -14.26 -4.61 2.62
C ALA A 454 -12.99 -4.14 1.87
N LEU A 455 -11.92 -4.94 1.90
CA LEU A 455 -10.63 -4.61 1.30
C LEU A 455 -10.44 -5.21 -0.10
N ASN A 456 -11.47 -5.89 -0.63
CA ASN A 456 -11.42 -6.47 -1.96
C ASN A 456 -11.12 -5.40 -3.01
N PHE A 457 -9.93 -5.51 -3.60
CA PHE A 457 -9.43 -4.58 -4.60
C PHE A 457 -9.25 -3.12 -4.13
N VAL A 458 -9.26 -2.90 -2.80
CA VAL A 458 -9.05 -1.60 -2.14
C VAL A 458 -7.66 -1.56 -1.49
N ASN A 459 -7.39 -2.47 -0.53
CA ASN A 459 -6.10 -2.70 0.12
C ASN A 459 -5.91 -4.22 0.28
N SER A 460 -5.81 -4.92 -0.83
CA SER A 460 -5.82 -6.39 -0.90
C SER A 460 -4.60 -7.02 -0.22
N ASP A 461 -3.47 -6.33 -0.16
CA ASP A 461 -2.27 -6.76 0.56
C ASP A 461 -2.51 -6.87 2.07
N GLN A 462 -3.34 -5.98 2.64
CA GLN A 462 -3.70 -6.05 4.06
C GLN A 462 -4.55 -7.29 4.35
N SER A 463 -5.44 -7.67 3.44
CA SER A 463 -6.23 -8.90 3.53
C SER A 463 -5.35 -10.14 3.42
N TRP A 464 -4.36 -10.12 2.53
CA TRP A 464 -3.38 -11.20 2.40
C TRP A 464 -2.55 -11.38 3.68
N ASN A 465 -2.13 -10.27 4.29
CA ASN A 465 -1.45 -10.27 5.58
C ASN A 465 -2.33 -10.87 6.69
N ASP A 466 -3.62 -10.51 6.73
CA ASP A 466 -4.55 -11.07 7.71
C ASP A 466 -4.80 -12.56 7.48
N TYR A 467 -4.91 -13.02 6.22
CA TYR A 467 -4.99 -14.45 5.93
C TYR A 467 -3.78 -15.23 6.45
N ARG A 468 -2.56 -14.79 6.13
CA ARG A 468 -1.32 -15.44 6.59
C ARG A 468 -1.18 -15.48 8.11
N ARG A 469 -1.82 -14.53 8.81
CA ARG A 469 -1.81 -14.43 10.26
C ARG A 469 -2.91 -15.24 10.94
N THR A 470 -4.07 -15.40 10.31
CA THR A 470 -5.28 -15.92 10.97
C THR A 470 -5.90 -17.14 10.29
N GLY A 471 -5.59 -17.38 9.02
CA GLY A 471 -6.23 -18.41 8.18
C GLY A 471 -7.65 -18.02 7.72
N TYR A 472 -8.07 -16.76 7.87
CA TYR A 472 -9.39 -16.30 7.47
C TYR A 472 -9.33 -15.37 6.24
N PRO A 473 -10.33 -15.41 5.33
CA PRO A 473 -11.49 -16.33 5.32
C PRO A 473 -11.07 -17.78 5.11
N LYS A 474 -11.79 -18.73 5.72
CA LYS A 474 -11.49 -20.16 5.59
C LYS A 474 -11.58 -20.63 4.15
N ILE A 475 -10.64 -21.47 3.75
CA ILE A 475 -10.62 -22.19 2.48
C ILE A 475 -10.64 -23.70 2.73
N VAL A 476 -11.07 -24.45 1.72
CA VAL A 476 -10.97 -25.91 1.71
C VAL A 476 -9.62 -26.29 1.14
N SER A 477 -8.87 -27.11 1.88
CA SER A 477 -7.49 -27.50 1.54
C SER A 477 -7.38 -28.95 1.05
N THR A 478 -8.49 -29.56 0.62
CA THR A 478 -8.50 -30.95 0.11
C THR A 478 -8.19 -31.01 -1.38
N ALA A 479 -7.63 -32.11 -1.82
CA ALA A 479 -7.47 -32.38 -3.25
C ALA A 479 -8.84 -32.35 -3.94
N GLY A 480 -8.94 -31.62 -5.06
CA GLY A 480 -10.19 -31.46 -5.78
C GLY A 480 -11.10 -30.32 -5.30
N ALA A 481 -10.67 -29.49 -4.33
CA ALA A 481 -11.40 -28.29 -3.95
C ALA A 481 -11.69 -27.43 -5.18
N THR A 482 -12.95 -26.97 -5.28
CA THR A 482 -13.41 -26.13 -6.39
C THR A 482 -12.97 -24.67 -6.22
N GLY A 483 -13.02 -23.89 -7.30
CA GLY A 483 -12.74 -22.44 -7.23
C GLY A 483 -13.69 -21.66 -6.31
N ALA A 484 -14.85 -22.19 -5.95
CA ALA A 484 -15.73 -21.61 -4.94
C ALA A 484 -15.26 -21.91 -3.49
N GLN A 485 -14.48 -22.94 -3.30
CA GLN A 485 -14.02 -23.42 -1.99
C GLN A 485 -12.62 -22.93 -1.62
N THR A 486 -11.79 -22.66 -2.63
CA THR A 486 -10.41 -22.18 -2.43
C THR A 486 -10.02 -21.18 -3.51
N PHE A 487 -9.15 -20.25 -3.16
CA PHE A 487 -8.50 -19.35 -4.12
C PHE A 487 -7.08 -19.80 -4.49
N ALA A 488 -6.60 -20.91 -3.93
CA ALA A 488 -5.30 -21.44 -4.29
C ALA A 488 -5.26 -21.79 -5.79
N SER A 489 -4.11 -21.55 -6.40
CA SER A 489 -3.87 -21.89 -7.80
C SER A 489 -3.95 -23.40 -8.02
N LYS A 490 -4.51 -23.81 -9.16
CA LYS A 490 -4.53 -25.21 -9.58
C LYS A 490 -3.14 -25.81 -9.85
N TYR A 491 -2.17 -24.97 -10.16
CA TYR A 491 -0.78 -25.38 -10.41
C TYR A 491 0.16 -25.04 -9.26
N SER A 492 -0.38 -24.74 -8.08
CA SER A 492 0.46 -24.43 -6.91
C SER A 492 1.44 -25.57 -6.60
N GLU A 493 2.72 -25.21 -6.52
CA GLU A 493 3.80 -26.09 -6.08
C GLU A 493 3.98 -26.07 -4.54
N SER A 494 3.17 -25.30 -3.83
CA SER A 494 3.24 -25.22 -2.37
C SER A 494 2.95 -26.57 -1.72
N THR A 495 3.84 -26.98 -0.82
CA THR A 495 3.68 -28.18 0.01
C THR A 495 2.81 -27.94 1.23
N ARG A 496 2.42 -26.69 1.50
CA ARG A 496 1.53 -26.31 2.61
C ARG A 496 0.14 -26.94 2.44
N PRO A 497 -0.59 -27.20 3.53
CA PRO A 497 -1.96 -27.72 3.44
C PRO A 497 -2.89 -26.81 2.62
N ASP A 498 -2.76 -25.47 2.77
CA ASP A 498 -3.57 -24.48 2.07
C ASP A 498 -3.17 -24.24 0.61
N LYS A 499 -2.04 -24.83 0.17
CA LYS A 499 -1.50 -24.67 -1.19
C LYS A 499 -1.17 -23.21 -1.55
N LEU A 500 -0.91 -22.37 -0.57
CA LEU A 500 -0.59 -20.95 -0.77
C LEU A 500 0.89 -20.68 -0.48
N PRO A 501 1.44 -19.57 -1.00
CA PRO A 501 2.79 -19.14 -0.64
C PRO A 501 2.80 -18.54 0.77
N THR A 502 3.99 -18.33 1.33
CA THR A 502 4.17 -17.61 2.59
C THR A 502 4.65 -16.18 2.37
N ARG A 503 5.47 -15.97 1.35
CA ARG A 503 6.10 -14.67 1.02
C ARG A 503 6.70 -14.69 -0.38
N ILE A 504 7.16 -13.53 -0.83
CA ILE A 504 8.04 -13.40 -2.01
C ILE A 504 9.51 -13.31 -1.59
N LEU A 505 10.43 -13.41 -2.56
CA LEU A 505 11.86 -13.38 -2.33
C LEU A 505 12.41 -11.94 -2.38
N TYR A 506 13.60 -11.73 -1.79
CA TYR A 506 14.33 -10.48 -1.95
C TYR A 506 14.71 -10.25 -3.42
N PRO A 507 14.74 -8.98 -3.89
CA PRO A 507 15.04 -8.70 -5.29
C PRO A 507 16.51 -9.02 -5.64
N PRO A 508 16.83 -9.25 -6.92
CA PRO A 508 18.18 -9.58 -7.37
C PRO A 508 19.23 -8.51 -7.00
N SER A 509 18.81 -7.25 -6.87
CA SER A 509 19.68 -6.15 -6.44
C SER A 509 20.32 -6.41 -5.07
N GLU A 510 19.58 -6.99 -4.12
CA GLU A 510 20.12 -7.33 -2.80
C GLU A 510 21.19 -8.42 -2.90
N GLY A 511 21.00 -9.41 -3.76
CA GLY A 511 22.02 -10.42 -4.05
C GLY A 511 23.28 -9.84 -4.69
N SER A 512 23.16 -8.75 -5.45
CA SER A 512 24.27 -8.11 -6.16
C SER A 512 25.01 -7.07 -5.30
N TYR A 513 24.25 -6.22 -4.59
CA TYR A 513 24.84 -5.06 -3.89
C TYR A 513 24.97 -5.24 -2.37
N ASN A 514 24.23 -6.19 -1.78
CA ASN A 514 24.23 -6.45 -0.33
C ASN A 514 24.35 -7.94 -0.01
N SER A 515 25.06 -8.69 -0.83
CA SER A 515 25.14 -10.17 -0.80
C SER A 515 25.64 -10.75 0.53
N SER A 516 26.42 -10.00 1.30
CA SER A 516 26.93 -10.40 2.61
C SER A 516 25.87 -10.35 3.72
N ASN A 517 24.83 -9.52 3.57
CA ASN A 517 23.84 -9.26 4.60
C ASN A 517 22.46 -9.84 4.24
N VAL A 518 22.14 -10.01 2.94
CA VAL A 518 20.83 -10.53 2.53
C VAL A 518 20.61 -11.95 3.08
N PRO A 519 19.47 -12.23 3.75
CA PRO A 519 19.15 -13.55 4.26
C PRO A 519 19.11 -14.59 3.15
N LYS A 520 19.74 -15.73 3.39
CA LYS A 520 19.87 -16.85 2.43
C LYS A 520 18.91 -17.99 2.77
N GLY A 521 18.63 -18.84 1.78
CA GLY A 521 17.78 -20.02 1.97
C GLY A 521 16.29 -19.69 2.14
N ILE A 522 15.86 -18.51 1.69
CA ILE A 522 14.45 -18.11 1.76
C ILE A 522 13.64 -18.90 0.73
N SER A 523 12.56 -19.52 1.20
CA SER A 523 11.59 -20.25 0.38
C SER A 523 10.24 -19.53 0.37
N PRO A 524 9.59 -19.42 -0.79
CA PRO A 524 8.24 -18.83 -0.86
C PRO A 524 7.17 -19.70 -0.17
N PHE A 525 7.49 -20.93 0.21
CA PHE A 525 6.52 -21.88 0.79
C PHE A 525 6.72 -22.15 2.28
N THR A 526 7.95 -22.00 2.80
CA THR A 526 8.28 -22.41 4.18
C THR A 526 8.83 -21.28 5.04
N SER A 527 9.33 -20.19 4.43
CA SER A 527 9.86 -19.06 5.19
C SER A 527 8.71 -18.12 5.58
N LEU A 528 8.34 -18.12 6.85
CA LEU A 528 7.26 -17.30 7.38
C LEU A 528 7.71 -15.87 7.64
N ILE A 529 6.75 -14.94 7.61
CA ILE A 529 6.88 -13.64 8.27
C ILE A 529 6.76 -13.88 9.79
N PHE A 530 7.47 -13.14 10.62
CA PHE A 530 7.59 -13.41 12.06
C PHE A 530 6.25 -13.55 12.80
N TRP A 531 5.22 -12.85 12.35
CA TRP A 531 3.87 -12.87 12.95
C TRP A 531 2.93 -13.93 12.33
N ALA A 532 3.32 -14.58 11.22
CA ALA A 532 2.48 -15.55 10.51
C ALA A 532 2.37 -16.90 11.25
N GLN A 533 1.38 -17.72 10.80
CA GLN A 533 1.14 -19.09 11.26
C GLN A 533 1.75 -20.13 10.32
#